data_728d49ebd24c327c33ee59d3abcf8869
#
_entry.id   728d49ebd24c327c33ee59d3abcf8869
#
_cell.length_a   1.000
_cell.length_b   1.000
_cell.length_c   1.000
_cell.angle_alpha   90.00
_cell.angle_beta   90.00
_cell.angle_gamma   90.00
#
_symmetry.space_group_name_H-M   'P 1'
#
loop_
_entity.id
_entity.type
_entity.pdbx_description
1 polymer ?
#
loop_
_entity_poly.entity_id
_entity_poly.type
_entity_poly.pdbx_seq_one_letter_code
_entity_poly.pdbx_strand_id
1 'polypeptide(L)'
;QIAFNLIPHIDDFQDNGYTKEEMKLVWETRKILADDSIQVNPTAVRVPVFYGHSEAVNVETKAKISAADVRKLLEAAPGVEVVDDHAPGGYPTPVTHASGTDPVYVGRIREDFSHPRAVNLWVVSDNIRKGAALNAVQVAELVAAESAKSGG
;
A
#
# COMPACT_ATOMS: atom_id res chain seq x y z
N GLN A 1 -2.19 -25.68 -5.38
CA GLN A 1 -3.59 -25.37 -5.05
C GLN A 1 -3.64 -24.12 -4.19
N ILE A 2 -4.40 -23.12 -4.60
CA ILE A 2 -4.58 -21.86 -3.84
C ILE A 2 -5.81 -21.92 -2.91
N ALA A 3 -6.85 -22.67 -3.27
CA ALA A 3 -8.04 -22.78 -2.42
C ALA A 3 -7.67 -23.32 -1.03
N PHE A 4 -8.05 -22.59 0.01
CA PHE A 4 -7.74 -22.86 1.42
C PHE A 4 -6.24 -22.94 1.74
N ASN A 5 -5.40 -22.23 0.97
CA ASN A 5 -3.96 -22.25 1.11
C ASN A 5 -3.36 -20.84 0.97
N LEU A 6 -2.12 -20.68 1.41
CA LEU A 6 -1.27 -19.50 1.17
C LEU A 6 -0.05 -19.94 0.37
N ILE A 7 0.34 -19.17 -0.63
CA ILE A 7 1.50 -19.47 -1.46
C ILE A 7 2.48 -18.29 -1.42
N PRO A 8 3.62 -18.39 -0.70
CA PRO A 8 4.60 -17.32 -0.60
C PRO A 8 5.50 -17.27 -1.84
N HIS A 9 4.88 -17.08 -2.99
CA HIS A 9 5.56 -17.10 -4.29
C HIS A 9 4.74 -16.35 -5.33
N ILE A 10 5.32 -15.28 -5.88
CA ILE A 10 4.76 -14.51 -7.00
C ILE A 10 5.91 -14.18 -7.95
N ASP A 11 5.80 -14.58 -9.24
CA ASP A 11 6.83 -14.41 -10.26
C ASP A 11 8.09 -15.28 -10.00
N ASP A 12 9.13 -15.18 -10.83
CA ASP A 12 10.32 -16.01 -10.80
C ASP A 12 11.27 -15.66 -9.64
N PHE A 13 11.90 -16.68 -9.06
CA PHE A 13 12.96 -16.48 -8.07
C PHE A 13 14.22 -15.89 -8.72
N GLN A 14 14.85 -14.97 -7.98
CA GLN A 14 16.13 -14.37 -8.30
C GLN A 14 17.26 -15.04 -7.49
N ASP A 15 18.51 -14.83 -7.89
CA ASP A 15 19.69 -15.41 -7.23
C ASP A 15 19.85 -15.00 -5.76
N ASN A 16 19.25 -13.88 -5.36
CA ASN A 16 19.25 -13.38 -3.99
C ASN A 16 18.16 -14.00 -3.08
N GLY A 17 17.39 -14.96 -3.59
CA GLY A 17 16.32 -15.63 -2.85
C GLY A 17 14.97 -14.90 -2.83
N TYR A 18 14.90 -13.66 -3.34
CA TYR A 18 13.65 -12.95 -3.54
C TYR A 18 13.00 -13.32 -4.88
N THR A 19 11.70 -13.14 -4.99
CA THR A 19 11.05 -13.20 -6.30
C THR A 19 11.20 -11.87 -7.04
N LYS A 20 11.01 -11.89 -8.36
CA LYS A 20 11.02 -10.68 -9.18
C LYS A 20 9.92 -9.69 -8.74
N GLU A 21 8.75 -10.19 -8.33
CA GLU A 21 7.67 -9.35 -7.80
C GLU A 21 8.08 -8.63 -6.50
N GLU A 22 8.76 -9.32 -5.59
CA GLU A 22 9.31 -8.70 -4.38
C GLU A 22 10.36 -7.65 -4.70
N MET A 23 11.25 -7.91 -5.66
CA MET A 23 12.24 -6.93 -6.10
C MET A 23 11.62 -5.72 -6.80
N LYS A 24 10.49 -5.88 -7.50
CA LYS A 24 9.72 -4.76 -8.04
C LYS A 24 9.25 -3.80 -6.94
N LEU A 25 8.77 -4.32 -5.82
CA LEU A 25 8.39 -3.48 -4.67
C LEU A 25 9.57 -2.62 -4.18
N VAL A 26 10.79 -3.17 -4.17
CA VAL A 26 12.00 -2.43 -3.81
C VAL A 26 12.30 -1.33 -4.84
N TRP A 27 12.37 -1.70 -6.10
CA TRP A 27 12.78 -0.77 -7.18
C TRP A 27 11.74 0.31 -7.44
N GLU A 28 10.46 -0.06 -7.48
CA GLU A 28 9.36 0.85 -7.78
C GLU A 28 9.10 1.83 -6.64
N THR A 29 9.19 1.40 -5.39
CA THR A 29 9.09 2.31 -4.24
C THR A 29 10.15 3.42 -4.32
N ARG A 30 11.41 3.07 -4.55
CA ARG A 30 12.49 4.05 -4.70
C ARG A 30 12.28 4.97 -5.89
N LYS A 31 11.89 4.42 -7.03
CA LYS A 31 11.62 5.17 -8.25
C LYS A 31 10.47 6.15 -8.09
N ILE A 32 9.33 5.70 -7.54
CA ILE A 32 8.12 6.51 -7.39
C ILE A 32 8.34 7.64 -6.38
N LEU A 33 9.02 7.34 -5.27
CA LEU A 33 9.32 8.33 -4.23
C LEU A 33 10.58 9.17 -4.53
N ALA A 34 11.28 8.87 -5.64
CA ALA A 34 12.54 9.51 -6.05
C ALA A 34 13.60 9.54 -4.91
N ASP A 35 13.69 8.47 -4.12
CA ASP A 35 14.60 8.33 -2.98
C ASP A 35 15.18 6.92 -2.90
N ASP A 36 16.43 6.77 -3.34
CA ASP A 36 17.16 5.49 -3.30
C ASP A 36 17.58 5.08 -1.88
N SER A 37 17.48 5.98 -0.90
CA SER A 37 17.82 5.69 0.50
C SER A 37 16.74 4.86 1.22
N ILE A 38 15.54 4.76 0.66
CA ILE A 38 14.46 3.97 1.23
C ILE A 38 14.80 2.49 1.18
N GLN A 39 14.77 1.86 2.35
CA GLN A 39 14.98 0.42 2.48
C GLN A 39 13.63 -0.30 2.50
N VAL A 40 13.49 -1.29 1.64
CA VAL A 40 12.25 -2.06 1.49
C VAL A 40 12.60 -3.55 1.60
N ASN A 41 11.87 -4.28 2.43
CA ASN A 41 12.05 -5.72 2.63
C ASN A 41 10.69 -6.43 2.53
N PRO A 42 10.24 -6.80 1.33
CA PRO A 42 8.93 -7.39 1.11
C PRO A 42 8.96 -8.92 1.15
N THR A 43 7.81 -9.51 1.46
CA THR A 43 7.47 -10.90 1.15
C THR A 43 6.11 -10.92 0.47
N ALA A 44 6.06 -11.43 -0.76
CA ALA A 44 4.83 -11.50 -1.54
C ALA A 44 4.15 -12.85 -1.37
N VAL A 45 2.87 -12.84 -1.01
CA VAL A 45 2.08 -14.04 -0.74
C VAL A 45 0.76 -13.99 -1.51
N ARG A 46 0.44 -15.07 -2.24
CA ARG A 46 -0.90 -15.26 -2.80
C ARG A 46 -1.84 -15.76 -1.73
N VAL A 47 -2.97 -15.11 -1.61
CA VAL A 47 -4.07 -15.48 -0.70
C VAL A 47 -5.33 -15.83 -1.51
N PRO A 48 -6.24 -16.68 -1.01
CA PRO A 48 -7.41 -17.13 -1.74
C PRO A 48 -8.54 -16.08 -1.70
N VAL A 49 -8.28 -14.88 -2.19
CA VAL A 49 -9.26 -13.82 -2.43
C VAL A 49 -9.37 -13.56 -3.93
N PHE A 50 -10.56 -13.19 -4.40
CA PHE A 50 -10.77 -12.97 -5.84
C PHE A 50 -10.22 -11.64 -6.32
N TYR A 51 -10.30 -10.59 -5.50
CA TYR A 51 -9.92 -9.22 -5.86
C TYR A 51 -9.18 -8.54 -4.72
N GLY A 52 -8.36 -7.55 -5.08
CA GLY A 52 -7.69 -6.65 -4.15
C GLY A 52 -6.35 -7.15 -3.64
N HIS A 53 -5.53 -6.19 -3.25
CA HIS A 53 -4.30 -6.41 -2.48
C HIS A 53 -4.52 -6.07 -1.02
N SER A 54 -3.79 -6.74 -0.16
CA SER A 54 -3.75 -6.46 1.27
C SER A 54 -2.31 -6.51 1.74
N GLU A 55 -1.87 -5.51 2.48
CA GLU A 55 -0.49 -5.32 2.87
C GLU A 55 -0.38 -5.03 4.37
N ALA A 56 0.38 -5.85 5.09
CA ALA A 56 0.82 -5.54 6.44
C ALA A 56 2.14 -4.78 6.34
N VAL A 57 2.10 -3.48 6.59
CA VAL A 57 3.25 -2.59 6.39
C VAL A 57 3.80 -2.14 7.74
N ASN A 58 5.10 -2.30 7.95
CA ASN A 58 5.85 -1.65 9.02
C ASN A 58 6.68 -0.53 8.41
N VAL A 59 6.54 0.68 8.92
CA VAL A 59 7.24 1.87 8.42
C VAL A 59 8.12 2.42 9.51
N GLU A 60 9.45 2.37 9.32
CA GLU A 60 10.41 3.09 10.14
C GLU A 60 10.67 4.47 9.55
N THR A 61 10.55 5.52 10.36
CA THR A 61 10.75 6.91 9.97
C THR A 61 12.07 7.47 10.52
N LYS A 62 12.63 8.51 9.86
CA LYS A 62 13.85 9.19 10.32
C LYS A 62 13.66 9.84 11.70
N ALA A 63 12.51 10.45 11.93
CA ALA A 63 12.10 11.02 13.22
C ALA A 63 10.87 10.28 13.75
N LYS A 64 10.70 10.26 15.08
CA LYS A 64 9.51 9.62 15.67
C LYS A 64 8.23 10.32 15.19
N ILE A 65 7.24 9.51 14.80
CA ILE A 65 5.88 9.93 14.50
C ILE A 65 4.91 9.08 15.33
N SER A 66 3.85 9.67 15.85
CA SER A 66 2.84 8.93 16.59
C SER A 66 1.81 8.30 15.65
N ALA A 67 1.16 7.22 16.09
CA ALA A 67 0.03 6.61 15.37
C ALA A 67 -1.12 7.63 15.13
N ALA A 68 -1.33 8.55 16.07
CA ALA A 68 -2.33 9.61 15.93
C ALA A 68 -1.98 10.61 14.84
N ASP A 69 -0.71 10.96 14.68
CA ASP A 69 -0.27 11.87 13.61
C ASP A 69 -0.27 11.18 12.26
N VAL A 70 0.11 9.90 12.20
CA VAL A 70 -0.04 9.08 10.96
C VAL A 70 -1.51 9.03 10.54
N ARG A 71 -2.44 8.80 11.46
CA ARG A 71 -3.88 8.80 11.17
C ARG A 71 -4.31 10.14 10.55
N LYS A 72 -3.97 11.26 11.15
CA LYS A 72 -4.32 12.60 10.63
C LYS A 72 -3.76 12.84 9.23
N LEU A 73 -2.52 12.41 8.97
CA LEU A 73 -1.91 12.52 7.64
C LEU A 73 -2.66 11.69 6.60
N LEU A 74 -3.05 10.47 6.96
CA LEU A 74 -3.78 9.58 6.06
C LEU A 74 -5.22 10.07 5.82
N GLU A 75 -5.92 10.59 6.83
CA GLU A 75 -7.25 11.20 6.70
C GLU A 75 -7.24 12.44 5.80
N ALA A 76 -6.11 13.16 5.73
CA ALA A 76 -5.94 14.31 4.85
C ALA A 76 -5.43 13.94 3.45
N ALA A 77 -5.00 12.70 3.22
CA ALA A 77 -4.38 12.28 1.97
C ALA A 77 -5.43 12.02 0.87
N PRO A 78 -5.27 12.58 -0.35
CA PRO A 78 -6.19 12.35 -1.44
C PRO A 78 -6.27 10.87 -1.83
N GLY A 79 -7.47 10.33 -1.99
CA GLY A 79 -7.69 8.95 -2.41
C GLY A 79 -7.39 7.90 -1.35
N VAL A 80 -7.24 8.31 -0.10
CA VAL A 80 -7.09 7.42 1.06
C VAL A 80 -8.32 7.55 1.95
N GLU A 81 -8.81 6.42 2.44
CA GLU A 81 -9.85 6.33 3.46
C GLU A 81 -9.35 5.54 4.68
N VAL A 82 -9.50 6.11 5.86
CA VAL A 82 -9.12 5.47 7.12
C VAL A 82 -10.31 4.71 7.70
N VAL A 83 -10.14 3.39 7.85
CA VAL A 83 -11.10 2.48 8.49
C VAL A 83 -10.38 1.79 9.65
N ASP A 84 -10.40 2.40 10.81
CA ASP A 84 -9.57 1.97 11.93
C ASP A 84 -10.29 2.15 13.29
N ASP A 85 -11.41 1.46 13.44
CA ASP A 85 -12.10 1.33 14.72
C ASP A 85 -11.56 0.10 15.47
N HIS A 86 -11.36 0.23 16.78
CA HIS A 86 -10.87 -0.86 17.62
C HIS A 86 -11.98 -1.81 18.04
N ALA A 87 -12.89 -2.12 17.11
CA ALA A 87 -13.98 -3.07 17.27
C ALA A 87 -13.87 -4.23 16.28
N PRO A 88 -14.53 -5.36 16.50
CA PRO A 88 -14.62 -6.43 15.51
C PRO A 88 -15.20 -5.92 14.19
N GLY A 89 -14.45 -6.11 13.09
CA GLY A 89 -14.83 -5.60 11.75
C GLY A 89 -14.49 -4.13 11.48
N GLY A 90 -13.93 -3.39 12.44
CA GLY A 90 -13.54 -1.98 12.29
C GLY A 90 -12.22 -1.76 11.53
N TYR A 91 -11.94 -2.57 10.54
CA TYR A 91 -10.75 -2.54 9.69
C TYR A 91 -11.11 -2.88 8.23
N PRO A 92 -10.34 -2.41 7.24
CA PRO A 92 -10.65 -2.68 5.85
C PRO A 92 -10.26 -4.10 5.46
N THR A 93 -11.05 -4.70 4.55
CA THR A 93 -10.73 -5.97 3.89
C THR A 93 -10.99 -5.85 2.39
N PRO A 94 -10.40 -6.74 1.55
CA PRO A 94 -10.70 -6.76 0.12
C PRO A 94 -12.20 -6.90 -0.17
N VAL A 95 -12.88 -7.76 0.56
CA VAL A 95 -14.30 -8.08 0.34
C VAL A 95 -15.25 -6.99 0.83
N THR A 96 -14.96 -6.38 1.99
CA THR A 96 -15.90 -5.45 2.62
C THR A 96 -15.71 -4.00 2.18
N HIS A 97 -14.53 -3.64 1.65
CA HIS A 97 -14.20 -2.26 1.31
C HIS A 97 -13.61 -2.09 -0.08
N ALA A 98 -12.53 -2.81 -0.41
CA ALA A 98 -11.70 -2.44 -1.55
C ALA A 98 -12.26 -2.88 -2.91
N SER A 99 -12.85 -4.07 -2.99
CA SER A 99 -13.30 -4.63 -4.27
C SER A 99 -14.32 -3.74 -4.98
N GLY A 100 -14.01 -3.29 -6.20
CA GLY A 100 -14.86 -2.43 -7.02
C GLY A 100 -14.87 -0.95 -6.61
N THR A 101 -14.03 -0.53 -5.67
CA THR A 101 -13.94 0.86 -5.20
C THR A 101 -12.62 1.52 -5.58
N ASP A 102 -12.55 2.84 -5.49
CA ASP A 102 -11.40 3.63 -5.94
C ASP A 102 -10.38 3.96 -4.84
N PRO A 103 -10.76 4.14 -3.58
CA PRO A 103 -9.83 4.51 -2.52
C PRO A 103 -8.82 3.41 -2.17
N VAL A 104 -7.70 3.85 -1.58
CA VAL A 104 -6.84 3.00 -0.76
C VAL A 104 -7.33 3.09 0.67
N TYR A 105 -7.69 1.95 1.25
CA TYR A 105 -8.16 1.88 2.63
C TYR A 105 -7.02 1.56 3.58
N VAL A 106 -6.92 2.30 4.67
CA VAL A 106 -5.90 2.07 5.69
C VAL A 106 -6.55 1.89 7.06
N GLY A 107 -6.10 0.89 7.78
CA GLY A 107 -6.53 0.64 9.15
C GLY A 107 -5.44 -0.03 9.97
N ARG A 108 -5.78 -0.46 11.19
CA ARG A 108 -4.84 -1.08 12.11
C ARG A 108 -3.60 -0.23 12.35
N ILE A 109 -3.78 1.10 12.39
CA ILE A 109 -2.73 2.08 12.60
C ILE A 109 -2.30 2.03 14.06
N ARG A 110 -1.04 1.67 14.32
CA ARG A 110 -0.51 1.52 15.66
C ARG A 110 0.99 1.73 15.70
N GLU A 111 1.50 2.20 16.83
CA GLU A 111 2.94 2.28 17.06
C GLU A 111 3.54 0.87 17.15
N ASP A 112 4.78 0.73 16.72
CA ASP A 112 5.56 -0.48 16.90
C ASP A 112 6.20 -0.43 18.29
N PHE A 113 5.83 -1.35 19.16
CA PHE A 113 6.41 -1.41 20.51
C PHE A 113 7.84 -1.96 20.54
N SER A 114 8.30 -2.57 19.45
CA SER A 114 9.67 -3.09 19.33
C SER A 114 10.65 -2.08 18.76
N HIS A 115 10.16 -1.00 18.12
CA HIS A 115 10.99 0.02 17.52
C HIS A 115 10.43 1.45 17.75
N PRO A 116 11.23 2.37 18.33
CA PRO A 116 10.73 3.67 18.81
C PRO A 116 10.30 4.65 17.71
N ARG A 117 10.64 4.38 16.46
CA ARG A 117 10.33 5.24 15.30
C ARG A 117 9.52 4.51 14.24
N ALA A 118 8.90 3.39 14.56
CA ALA A 118 8.14 2.64 13.60
C ALA A 118 6.64 2.59 13.94
N VAL A 119 5.85 2.51 12.88
CA VAL A 119 4.40 2.33 12.93
C VAL A 119 3.97 1.18 12.05
N ASN A 120 2.91 0.52 12.42
CA ASN A 120 2.32 -0.56 11.64
C ASN A 120 1.01 -0.10 11.02
N LEU A 121 0.78 -0.47 9.77
CA LEU A 121 -0.41 -0.17 8.99
C LEU A 121 -0.96 -1.46 8.38
N TRP A 122 -2.24 -1.47 8.12
CA TRP A 122 -2.91 -2.44 7.26
C TRP A 122 -3.52 -1.69 6.09
N VAL A 123 -3.09 -2.00 4.88
CA VAL A 123 -3.47 -1.29 3.65
C VAL A 123 -4.21 -2.24 2.73
N VAL A 124 -5.32 -1.81 2.16
CA VAL A 124 -6.13 -2.62 1.24
C VAL A 124 -6.61 -1.76 0.09
N SER A 125 -6.50 -2.26 -1.14
CA SER A 125 -7.00 -1.56 -2.32
C SER A 125 -7.44 -2.53 -3.42
N ASP A 126 -8.29 -2.05 -4.34
CA ASP A 126 -8.58 -2.77 -5.58
C ASP A 126 -7.37 -2.63 -6.53
N ASN A 127 -6.69 -3.74 -6.77
CA ASN A 127 -5.47 -3.79 -7.56
C ASN A 127 -5.70 -3.55 -9.06
N ILE A 128 -6.90 -3.79 -9.57
CA ILE A 128 -7.25 -3.54 -10.97
C ILE A 128 -7.55 -2.04 -11.17
N ARG A 129 -8.22 -1.42 -10.20
CA ARG A 129 -8.55 0.01 -10.23
C ARG A 129 -7.36 0.85 -9.81
N LYS A 130 -7.05 0.92 -8.53
CA LYS A 130 -5.99 1.80 -7.98
C LYS A 130 -4.59 1.35 -8.38
N GLY A 131 -4.34 0.06 -8.49
CA GLY A 131 -3.05 -0.47 -8.93
C GLY A 131 -2.81 -0.42 -10.45
N ALA A 132 -3.84 -0.16 -11.28
CA ALA A 132 -3.73 -0.20 -12.73
C ALA A 132 -4.57 0.87 -13.43
N ALA A 133 -5.81 0.56 -13.82
CA ALA A 133 -6.60 1.38 -14.75
C ALA A 133 -6.93 2.78 -14.19
N LEU A 134 -7.45 2.88 -12.99
CA LEU A 134 -7.78 4.16 -12.37
C LEU A 134 -6.54 5.03 -12.14
N ASN A 135 -5.46 4.42 -11.67
CA ASN A 135 -4.22 5.14 -11.42
C ASN A 135 -3.64 5.76 -12.70
N ALA A 136 -3.72 5.06 -13.83
CA ALA A 136 -3.31 5.61 -15.13
C ALA A 136 -4.15 6.83 -15.53
N VAL A 137 -5.46 6.79 -15.31
CA VAL A 137 -6.37 7.94 -15.55
C VAL A 137 -6.01 9.11 -14.64
N GLN A 138 -5.83 8.87 -13.35
CA GLN A 138 -5.48 9.92 -12.38
C GLN A 138 -4.14 10.59 -12.69
N VAL A 139 -3.14 9.82 -13.14
CA VAL A 139 -1.86 10.38 -13.61
C VAL A 139 -2.06 11.24 -14.85
N ALA A 140 -2.88 10.79 -15.81
CA ALA A 140 -3.18 11.58 -17.02
C ALA A 140 -3.89 12.89 -16.68
N GLU A 141 -4.83 12.90 -15.73
CA GLU A 141 -5.51 14.11 -15.25
C GLU A 141 -4.53 15.11 -14.63
N LEU A 142 -3.57 14.64 -13.81
CA LEU A 142 -2.53 15.49 -13.24
C LEU A 142 -1.63 16.12 -14.31
N VAL A 143 -1.19 15.32 -15.29
CA VAL A 143 -0.37 15.81 -16.40
C VAL A 143 -1.14 16.85 -17.24
N ALA A 144 -2.41 16.61 -17.53
CA ALA A 144 -3.25 17.57 -18.26
C ALA A 144 -3.42 18.89 -17.48
N ALA A 145 -3.66 18.81 -16.16
CA ALA A 145 -3.79 20.00 -15.33
C ALA A 145 -2.50 20.82 -15.23
N GLU A 146 -1.34 20.18 -15.18
CA GLU A 146 -0.02 20.83 -15.20
C GLU A 146 0.26 21.51 -16.54
N SER A 147 -0.04 20.82 -17.64
CA SER A 147 0.14 21.35 -19.00
C SER A 147 -0.72 22.58 -19.25
N ALA A 148 -1.94 22.60 -18.75
CA ALA A 148 -2.83 23.75 -18.84
C ALA A 148 -2.33 24.98 -18.05
N LYS A 149 -1.61 24.78 -16.94
CA LYS A 149 -1.00 25.87 -16.16
C LYS A 149 0.25 26.46 -16.82
N SER A 150 0.99 25.66 -17.57
CA SER A 150 2.23 26.08 -18.21
C SER A 150 2.05 26.66 -19.61
N GLY A 151 0.85 26.59 -20.19
CA GLY A 151 0.52 27.12 -21.53
C GLY A 151 -0.24 28.46 -21.51
N GLY A 152 -0.44 29.09 -20.37
CA GLY A 152 -1.01 30.43 -20.19
C GLY A 152 0.03 31.43 -19.68
#